data_fe7a6256896892df8c91d7e32425032d
#
_entry.id   fe7a6256896892df8c91d7e32425032d
#
_cell.length_a   1.000
_cell.length_b   1.000
_cell.length_c   1.000
_cell.angle_alpha   90.00
_cell.angle_beta   90.00
_cell.angle_gamma   90.00
#
_symmetry.space_group_name_H-M   'P 1'
#
loop_
_entity.id
_entity.type
_entity.pdbx_description
1 polymer ?
#
loop_
_entity_poly.entity_id
_entity_poly.type
_entity_poly.pdbx_seq_one_letter_code
_entity_poly.pdbx_strand_id
1 'polypeptide(L)'
;MSTKLKTIIVILISLFVVCFFLSIYITVEEEIPGNAVVVVTLEDKLYHSIHFDYTCVENKTAKTMTLAEAVSKGFKPHQHCTDLGYFRGNRRFLFHHILSKIGLNVNSRWDRNGNWLW
;
A
#
# COMPACT_ATOMS: atom_id res chain seq x y z
N MET A 1 -42.13 -19.75 0.25
CA MET A 1 -41.23 -18.92 -0.56
C MET A 1 -41.52 -19.14 -2.03
N SER A 2 -41.66 -18.09 -2.82
CA SER A 2 -41.97 -18.21 -4.24
C SER A 2 -40.78 -18.80 -5.02
N THR A 3 -41.06 -19.45 -6.15
CA THR A 3 -40.02 -20.00 -7.01
C THR A 3 -39.06 -18.91 -7.53
N LYS A 4 -39.59 -17.71 -7.83
CA LYS A 4 -38.80 -16.56 -8.25
C LYS A 4 -37.78 -16.12 -7.18
N LEU A 5 -38.21 -16.08 -5.92
CA LEU A 5 -37.36 -15.69 -4.80
C LEU A 5 -36.25 -16.72 -4.57
N LYS A 6 -36.58 -18.01 -4.64
CA LYS A 6 -35.59 -19.10 -4.55
C LYS A 6 -34.54 -18.98 -5.64
N THR A 7 -34.97 -18.73 -6.89
CA THR A 7 -34.06 -18.56 -8.03
C THR A 7 -33.13 -17.37 -7.84
N ILE A 8 -33.65 -16.23 -7.38
CA ILE A 8 -32.87 -15.02 -7.10
C ILE A 8 -31.81 -15.31 -6.02
N ILE A 9 -32.20 -15.99 -4.94
CA ILE A 9 -31.25 -16.34 -3.85
C ILE A 9 -30.14 -17.24 -4.36
N VAL A 10 -30.47 -18.26 -5.17
CA VAL A 10 -29.47 -19.17 -5.73
C VAL A 10 -28.50 -18.40 -6.65
N ILE A 11 -29.00 -17.51 -7.48
CA ILE A 11 -28.15 -16.69 -8.36
C ILE A 11 -27.21 -15.80 -7.54
N LEU A 12 -27.71 -15.13 -6.50
CA LEU A 12 -26.91 -14.27 -5.64
C LEU A 12 -25.82 -15.05 -4.90
N ILE A 13 -26.16 -16.23 -4.36
CA ILE A 13 -25.19 -17.09 -3.68
C ILE A 13 -24.12 -17.56 -4.67
N SER A 14 -24.53 -17.97 -5.88
CA SER A 14 -23.59 -18.41 -6.92
C SER A 14 -22.62 -17.30 -7.33
N LEU A 15 -23.11 -16.07 -7.53
CA LEU A 15 -22.28 -14.92 -7.84
C LEU A 15 -21.31 -14.61 -6.70
N PHE A 16 -21.78 -14.67 -5.46
CA PHE A 16 -20.91 -14.43 -4.29
C PHE A 16 -19.79 -15.47 -4.22
N VAL A 17 -20.10 -16.75 -4.43
CA VAL A 17 -19.10 -17.83 -4.42
C VAL A 17 -18.07 -17.63 -5.53
N VAL A 18 -18.52 -17.30 -6.75
CA VAL A 18 -17.61 -17.03 -7.88
C VAL A 18 -16.71 -15.84 -7.59
N CYS A 19 -17.26 -14.74 -7.06
CA CYS A 19 -16.47 -13.57 -6.68
C CYS A 19 -15.46 -13.90 -5.58
N PHE A 20 -15.84 -14.72 -4.60
CA PHE A 20 -14.94 -15.15 -3.54
C PHE A 20 -13.76 -15.95 -4.08
N PHE A 21 -14.00 -16.93 -4.96
CA PHE A 21 -12.93 -17.71 -5.58
C PHE A 21 -12.04 -16.84 -6.47
N LEU A 22 -12.59 -15.92 -7.23
CA LEU A 22 -11.81 -15.00 -8.04
C LEU A 22 -10.92 -14.10 -7.16
N SER A 23 -11.41 -13.66 -6.01
CA SER A 23 -10.64 -12.82 -5.09
C SER A 23 -9.43 -13.54 -4.48
N ILE A 24 -9.46 -14.87 -4.40
CA ILE A 24 -8.33 -15.69 -3.94
C ILE A 24 -7.23 -15.74 -5.01
N TYR A 25 -7.59 -15.75 -6.30
CA TYR A 25 -6.63 -15.85 -7.41
C TYR A 25 -6.08 -14.50 -7.85
N ILE A 26 -6.81 -13.40 -7.64
CA ILE A 26 -6.36 -12.05 -7.99
C ILE A 26 -5.40 -11.55 -6.91
N THR A 27 -4.22 -11.13 -7.32
CA THR A 27 -3.23 -10.54 -6.42
C THR A 27 -3.18 -9.03 -6.60
N VAL A 28 -3.02 -8.31 -5.48
CA VAL A 28 -2.92 -6.85 -5.44
C VAL A 28 -1.68 -6.47 -4.64
N GLU A 29 -0.90 -5.53 -5.15
CA GLU A 29 0.21 -4.95 -4.38
C GLU A 29 -0.32 -3.89 -3.43
N GLU A 30 0.19 -3.88 -2.20
CA GLU A 30 -0.08 -2.82 -1.24
C GLU A 30 0.59 -1.53 -1.71
N GLU A 31 -0.17 -0.44 -1.77
CA GLU A 31 0.37 0.88 -2.09
C GLU A 31 0.87 1.56 -0.82
N ILE A 32 1.90 2.39 -0.96
CA ILE A 32 2.41 3.18 0.16
C ILE A 32 1.32 4.16 0.63
N PRO A 33 0.96 4.16 1.94
CA PRO A 33 -0.06 5.10 2.44
C PRO A 33 0.48 6.53 2.48
N GLY A 34 -0.41 7.51 2.36
CA GLY A 34 -0.04 8.92 2.40
C GLY A 34 0.58 9.37 3.72
N ASN A 35 0.29 8.68 4.83
CA ASN A 35 0.89 8.97 6.14
C ASN A 35 2.21 8.22 6.40
N ALA A 36 2.72 7.45 5.43
CA ALA A 36 4.01 6.78 5.59
C ALA A 36 5.12 7.79 5.82
N VAL A 37 6.00 7.48 6.77
CA VAL A 37 7.16 8.32 7.08
C VAL A 37 8.21 8.14 5.99
N VAL A 38 8.64 9.25 5.40
CA VAL A 38 9.71 9.26 4.40
C VAL A 38 10.79 10.25 4.81
N VAL A 39 11.99 10.04 4.29
CA VAL A 39 13.11 10.97 4.48
C VAL A 39 13.26 11.78 3.20
N VAL A 40 13.30 13.10 3.32
CA VAL A 40 13.50 14.00 2.18
C VAL A 40 14.87 14.65 2.24
N THR A 41 15.48 14.82 1.08
CA THR A 41 16.71 15.59 0.91
C THR A 41 16.38 16.91 0.21
N LEU A 42 16.70 18.03 0.85
CA LEU A 42 16.25 19.34 0.39
C LEU A 42 16.98 19.83 -0.86
N GLU A 43 18.24 19.45 -1.03
CA GLU A 43 19.09 19.91 -2.12
C GLU A 43 18.66 19.38 -3.48
N ASP A 44 18.26 18.10 -3.53
CA ASP A 44 17.81 17.43 -4.77
C ASP A 44 16.30 17.27 -4.86
N LYS A 45 15.56 17.62 -3.80
CA LYS A 45 14.10 17.52 -3.69
C LYS A 45 13.59 16.11 -3.95
N LEU A 46 14.25 15.11 -3.37
CA LEU A 46 13.86 13.71 -3.43
C LEU A 46 13.38 13.23 -2.07
N TYR A 47 12.41 12.31 -2.07
CA TYR A 47 12.05 11.56 -0.86
C TYR A 47 12.57 10.12 -0.97
N HIS A 48 13.01 9.59 0.16
CA HIS A 48 13.61 8.26 0.30
C HIS A 48 12.81 7.44 1.30
N SER A 49 12.88 6.10 1.18
CA SER A 49 12.39 5.23 2.23
C SER A 49 13.29 5.33 3.47
N ILE A 50 12.83 4.82 4.60
CA ILE A 50 13.66 4.74 5.80
C ILE A 50 14.83 3.75 5.65
N HIS A 51 14.83 2.95 4.60
CA HIS A 51 15.87 1.96 4.26
C HIS A 51 16.91 2.52 3.27
N PHE A 52 16.98 3.84 3.16
CA PHE A 52 17.91 4.48 2.21
C PHE A 52 19.36 4.14 2.49
N ASP A 53 20.16 4.13 1.42
CA ASP A 53 21.62 4.02 1.55
C ASP A 53 22.19 5.35 2.05
N TYR A 54 23.18 5.29 2.93
CA TYR A 54 23.86 6.47 3.47
C TYR A 54 24.38 7.43 2.39
N THR A 55 24.84 6.90 1.28
CA THR A 55 25.33 7.70 0.15
C THR A 55 24.27 8.58 -0.48
N CYS A 56 22.98 8.21 -0.35
CA CYS A 56 21.86 9.00 -0.89
C CYS A 56 21.66 10.33 -0.16
N VAL A 57 22.12 10.43 1.09
CA VAL A 57 21.93 11.62 1.94
C VAL A 57 23.24 12.29 2.32
N GLU A 58 24.37 11.75 1.87
CA GLU A 58 25.69 12.30 2.13
C GLU A 58 25.80 13.74 1.61
N ASN A 59 26.26 14.66 2.47
CA ASN A 59 26.37 16.10 2.16
C ASN A 59 25.04 16.78 1.83
N LYS A 60 23.91 16.21 2.25
CA LYS A 60 22.57 16.75 2.04
C LYS A 60 21.83 16.94 3.34
N THR A 61 20.94 17.93 3.37
CA THR A 61 20.04 18.15 4.50
C THR A 61 18.88 17.18 4.43
N ALA A 62 18.79 16.27 5.39
CA ALA A 62 17.72 15.27 5.46
C ALA A 62 16.69 15.67 6.52
N LYS A 63 15.40 15.52 6.20
CA LYS A 63 14.28 15.69 7.12
C LYS A 63 13.31 14.53 6.97
N THR A 64 12.54 14.27 8.04
CA THR A 64 11.44 13.31 7.97
C THR A 64 10.11 14.06 7.81
N MET A 65 9.22 13.49 7.03
CA MET A 65 7.84 13.96 6.87
C MET A 65 6.95 12.83 6.36
N THR A 66 5.65 13.07 6.28
CA THR A 66 4.75 12.09 5.66
C THR A 66 4.89 12.13 4.14
N LEU A 67 4.55 11.03 3.47
CA LEU A 67 4.55 10.96 2.01
C LEU A 67 3.64 12.03 1.39
N ALA A 68 2.42 12.19 1.95
CA ALA A 68 1.48 13.18 1.45
C ALA A 68 2.05 14.60 1.53
N GLU A 69 2.75 14.93 2.62
CA GLU A 69 3.42 16.21 2.79
C GLU A 69 4.56 16.39 1.79
N ALA A 70 5.37 15.37 1.60
CA ALA A 70 6.47 15.40 0.62
C ALA A 70 5.96 15.62 -0.81
N VAL A 71 4.92 14.91 -1.21
CA VAL A 71 4.30 15.07 -2.53
C VAL A 71 3.70 16.47 -2.70
N SER A 72 3.03 17.00 -1.67
CA SER A 72 2.42 18.33 -1.73
C SER A 72 3.47 19.44 -1.85
N LYS A 73 4.68 19.21 -1.33
CA LYS A 73 5.80 20.17 -1.43
C LYS A 73 6.63 20.01 -2.70
N GLY A 74 6.25 19.08 -3.61
CA GLY A 74 6.91 18.87 -4.88
C GLY A 74 8.12 17.96 -4.85
N PHE A 75 8.35 17.21 -3.77
CA PHE A 75 9.38 16.19 -3.72
C PHE A 75 9.02 15.01 -4.61
N LYS A 76 10.02 14.41 -5.23
CA LYS A 76 9.86 13.24 -6.11
C LYS A 76 10.50 12.01 -5.49
N PRO A 77 10.05 10.79 -5.86
CA PRO A 77 10.66 9.58 -5.33
C PRO A 77 12.10 9.41 -5.80
N HIS A 78 12.98 8.98 -4.88
CA HIS A 78 14.33 8.61 -5.23
C HIS A 78 14.32 7.33 -6.09
N GLN A 79 14.96 7.36 -7.25
CA GLN A 79 14.87 6.29 -8.23
C GLN A 79 15.38 4.95 -7.70
N HIS A 80 16.50 4.96 -6.98
CA HIS A 80 17.06 3.74 -6.41
C HIS A 80 16.12 3.08 -5.38
N CYS A 81 15.47 3.87 -4.51
CA CYS A 81 14.48 3.36 -3.57
C CYS A 81 13.26 2.79 -4.29
N THR A 82 12.85 3.41 -5.40
CA THR A 82 11.75 2.93 -6.23
C THR A 82 12.13 1.61 -6.91
N ASP A 83 13.33 1.50 -7.45
CA ASP A 83 13.82 0.30 -8.14
C ASP A 83 13.96 -0.89 -7.18
N LEU A 84 14.34 -0.63 -5.92
CA LEU A 84 14.40 -1.66 -4.88
C LEU A 84 13.03 -2.04 -4.31
N GLY A 85 11.97 -1.37 -4.74
CA GLY A 85 10.62 -1.68 -4.31
C GLY A 85 10.25 -1.21 -2.91
N TYR A 86 10.98 -0.28 -2.31
CA TYR A 86 10.69 0.21 -0.97
C TYR A 86 9.39 1.00 -0.85
N PHE A 87 8.87 1.54 -1.96
CA PHE A 87 7.60 2.26 -1.98
C PHE A 87 6.41 1.35 -2.33
N ARG A 88 6.60 0.05 -2.31
CA ARG A 88 5.55 -0.95 -2.48
C ARG A 88 5.46 -1.81 -1.23
N GLY A 89 4.26 -2.28 -0.94
CA GLY A 89 4.03 -3.23 0.13
C GLY A 89 4.06 -4.67 -0.36
N ASN A 90 3.51 -5.55 0.46
CA ASN A 90 3.38 -6.96 0.15
C ASN A 90 2.40 -7.19 -1.01
N ARG A 91 2.74 -8.13 -1.88
CA ARG A 91 1.80 -8.69 -2.82
C ARG A 91 0.88 -9.65 -2.07
N ARG A 92 -0.41 -9.44 -2.16
CA ARG A 92 -1.40 -10.24 -1.43
C ARG A 92 -2.65 -10.46 -2.28
N PHE A 93 -3.43 -11.47 -1.92
CA PHE A 93 -4.69 -11.74 -2.60
C PHE A 93 -5.68 -10.60 -2.37
N LEU A 94 -6.56 -10.36 -3.35
CA LEU A 94 -7.58 -9.33 -3.27
C LEU A 94 -8.45 -9.47 -2.00
N PHE A 95 -8.75 -10.70 -1.60
CA PHE A 95 -9.51 -10.98 -0.38
C PHE A 95 -8.81 -10.38 0.86
N HIS A 96 -7.52 -10.61 1.02
CA HIS A 96 -6.73 -10.05 2.13
C HIS A 96 -6.63 -8.54 2.04
N HIS A 97 -6.57 -7.99 0.83
CA HIS A 97 -6.54 -6.54 0.62
C HIS A 97 -7.84 -5.89 1.09
N ILE A 98 -8.99 -6.50 0.78
CA ILE A 98 -10.31 -6.04 1.25
C ILE A 98 -10.40 -6.11 2.78
N LEU A 99 -9.94 -7.20 3.40
CA LEU A 99 -9.89 -7.33 4.86
C LEU A 99 -9.04 -6.22 5.51
N SER A 100 -7.92 -5.88 4.90
CA SER A 100 -7.06 -4.79 5.35
C SER A 100 -7.79 -3.44 5.32
N LYS A 101 -8.58 -3.18 4.30
CA LYS A 101 -9.35 -1.92 4.17
C LYS A 101 -10.44 -1.76 5.21
N ILE A 102 -11.03 -2.86 5.70
CA ILE A 102 -12.06 -2.81 6.75
C ILE A 102 -11.47 -2.83 8.17
N GLY A 103 -10.15 -2.74 8.30
CA GLY A 103 -9.46 -2.57 9.56
C GLY A 103 -8.88 -3.83 10.20
N LEU A 104 -8.94 -4.98 9.52
CA LEU A 104 -8.32 -6.21 10.00
C LEU A 104 -6.81 -6.19 9.69
N ASN A 105 -6.01 -6.70 10.62
CA ASN A 105 -4.57 -6.81 10.43
C ASN A 105 -4.25 -7.91 9.43
N VAL A 106 -3.78 -7.51 8.27
CA VAL A 106 -3.24 -8.38 7.24
C VAL A 106 -1.82 -7.90 6.97
N ASN A 107 -0.91 -8.80 6.56
CA ASN A 107 0.48 -8.49 6.28
C ASN A 107 0.64 -7.15 5.55
N SER A 108 1.08 -6.14 6.28
CA SER A 108 1.30 -4.79 5.77
C SER A 108 2.72 -4.35 6.10
N ARG A 109 3.30 -3.54 5.23
CA ARG A 109 4.62 -2.93 5.46
C ARG A 109 4.52 -1.73 6.39
N TRP A 110 3.36 -1.10 6.48
CA TRP A 110 3.13 0.10 7.28
C TRP A 110 2.01 -0.13 8.28
N ASP A 111 2.12 0.49 9.45
CA ASP A 111 1.05 0.53 10.43
C ASP A 111 0.07 1.69 10.15
N ARG A 112 -0.92 1.85 11.02
CA ARG A 112 -1.92 2.93 10.88
C ARG A 112 -1.32 4.33 11.06
N ASN A 113 -0.20 4.44 11.75
CA ASN A 113 0.49 5.70 12.01
C ASN A 113 1.53 6.03 10.91
N GLY A 114 1.67 5.19 9.90
CA GLY A 114 2.63 5.38 8.82
C GLY A 114 4.04 4.91 9.15
N ASN A 115 4.24 4.19 10.24
CA ASN A 115 5.54 3.62 10.58
C ASN A 115 5.80 2.36 9.76
N TRP A 116 7.04 2.19 9.34
CA TRP A 116 7.47 1.01 8.59
C TRP A 116 7.62 -0.18 9.54
N LEU A 117 7.00 -1.29 9.20
CA LEU A 117 7.09 -2.53 9.97
C LEU A 117 8.29 -3.38 9.56
N TRP A 118 8.78 -3.19 8.34
CA TRP A 118 9.98 -3.85 7.82
C TRP A 118 10.51 -3.16 6.56
#